data_917d8e2e9d1951f89fc4bd2177f34964
#
_entry.id   917d8e2e9d1951f89fc4bd2177f34964
#
_cell.length_a   1.000
_cell.length_b   1.000
_cell.length_c   1.000
_cell.angle_alpha   90.00
_cell.angle_beta   90.00
_cell.angle_gamma   90.00
#
_symmetry.space_group_name_H-M   'P 1'
#
loop_
_entity.id
_entity.type
_entity.pdbx_description
1 polymer ?
#
loop_
_entity_poly.entity_id
_entity_poly.type
_entity_poly.pdbx_seq_one_letter_code
_entity_poly.pdbx_strand_id
1 'polypeptide(L)'
;GCKFSDVLAFRDALALEWDVVLSVIRPHADALALGPDPQNPVACCRRLKIKPLHRAIEQLGVAVLMTGIRHDEHHSRQIDSWREQRQEPDYVQAHPVLHWSEMDIWSYHLQEGLAYCHLYEQGYRSLGCRPCTTRGSEADERSGRNQKKENQLHVLRSLGYF
;
A
#
# COMPACT_ATOMS: atom_id res chain seq x y z
N GLY A 1 11.67 -1.81 -6.50
CA GLY A 1 10.32 -1.38 -6.77
C GLY A 1 10.28 0.01 -7.38
N CYS A 2 9.08 0.41 -7.78
CA CYS A 2 8.85 1.69 -8.46
C CYS A 2 8.30 2.74 -7.48
N LYS A 3 8.80 2.77 -6.26
CA LYS A 3 8.42 3.78 -5.26
C LYS A 3 9.18 5.07 -5.50
N PHE A 4 8.68 6.18 -4.96
CA PHE A 4 9.44 7.42 -4.83
C PHE A 4 10.65 7.18 -3.92
N SER A 5 11.78 7.83 -4.22
CA SER A 5 12.98 7.83 -3.35
C SER A 5 12.66 8.29 -1.94
N ASP A 6 11.85 9.33 -1.85
CA ASP A 6 11.41 9.97 -0.61
C ASP A 6 10.62 9.03 0.30
N VAL A 7 9.72 8.22 -0.29
CA VAL A 7 8.98 7.19 0.45
C VAL A 7 9.92 6.10 0.98
N LEU A 8 10.96 5.76 0.22
CA LEU A 8 11.94 4.75 0.65
C LEU A 8 12.82 5.31 1.77
N ALA A 9 13.31 6.55 1.63
CA ALA A 9 14.10 7.21 2.66
C ALA A 9 13.30 7.38 3.96
N PHE A 10 12.04 7.82 3.86
CA PHE A 10 11.13 7.96 5.00
C PHE A 10 10.89 6.62 5.71
N ARG A 11 10.62 5.55 4.95
CA ARG A 11 10.49 4.20 5.49
C ARG A 11 11.72 3.76 6.28
N ASP A 12 12.90 3.97 5.69
CA ASP A 12 14.16 3.52 6.30
C ASP A 12 14.47 4.33 7.58
N ALA A 13 14.16 5.63 7.58
CA ALA A 13 14.29 6.49 8.74
C ALA A 13 13.35 6.05 9.89
N LEU A 14 12.06 5.80 9.58
CA LEU A 14 11.11 5.31 10.59
C LEU A 14 11.48 3.94 11.15
N ALA A 15 11.96 3.04 10.30
CA ALA A 15 12.38 1.72 10.76
C ALA A 15 13.53 1.80 11.76
N LEU A 16 14.46 2.73 11.55
CA LEU A 16 15.56 3.00 12.47
C LEU A 16 15.07 3.68 13.76
N GLU A 17 14.23 4.71 13.64
CA GLU A 17 13.70 5.47 14.78
C GLU A 17 12.89 4.60 15.74
N TRP A 18 12.07 3.70 15.19
CA TRP A 18 11.19 2.84 15.97
C TRP A 18 11.81 1.48 16.33
N ASP A 19 13.07 1.27 15.97
CA ASP A 19 13.82 0.01 16.20
C ASP A 19 13.05 -1.23 15.72
N VAL A 20 12.46 -1.14 14.51
CA VAL A 20 11.70 -2.25 13.91
C VAL A 20 12.52 -2.99 12.86
N VAL A 21 12.39 -4.31 12.82
CA VAL A 21 13.05 -5.16 11.81
C VAL A 21 12.41 -4.94 10.45
N LEU A 22 13.16 -4.34 9.53
CA LEU A 22 12.70 -4.07 8.16
C LEU A 22 13.14 -5.17 7.18
N SER A 23 12.20 -6.00 6.73
CA SER A 23 12.43 -6.98 5.67
C SER A 23 12.04 -6.41 4.30
N VAL A 24 13.00 -6.26 3.40
CA VAL A 24 12.78 -5.73 2.04
C VAL A 24 12.74 -6.86 1.02
N ILE A 25 11.52 -7.22 0.60
CA ILE A 25 11.30 -8.27 -0.39
C ILE A 25 11.28 -7.66 -1.80
N ARG A 26 12.09 -8.24 -2.70
CA ARG A 26 12.18 -7.80 -4.09
C ARG A 26 11.48 -8.77 -5.03
N PRO A 27 10.86 -8.29 -6.12
CA PRO A 27 10.42 -9.14 -7.21
C PRO A 27 11.58 -9.94 -7.82
N HIS A 28 11.28 -11.02 -8.55
CA HIS A 28 12.29 -11.73 -9.36
C HIS A 28 12.94 -10.81 -10.38
N ALA A 29 14.17 -11.14 -10.80
CA ALA A 29 14.94 -10.34 -11.76
C ALA A 29 14.18 -10.12 -13.08
N ASP A 30 13.56 -11.16 -13.62
CA ASP A 30 12.76 -11.07 -14.85
C ASP A 30 11.57 -10.10 -14.71
N ALA A 31 10.92 -10.11 -13.53
CA ALA A 31 9.82 -9.18 -13.26
C ALA A 31 10.30 -7.72 -13.14
N LEU A 32 11.53 -7.53 -12.62
CA LEU A 32 12.15 -6.20 -12.55
C LEU A 32 12.60 -5.71 -13.93
N ALA A 33 13.16 -6.60 -14.77
CA ALA A 33 13.61 -6.29 -16.12
C ALA A 33 12.45 -5.77 -17.01
N LEU A 34 11.25 -6.32 -16.84
CA LEU A 34 10.06 -5.83 -17.54
C LEU A 34 9.59 -4.44 -17.07
N GLY A 35 10.06 -3.98 -15.90
CA GLY A 35 9.69 -2.68 -15.35
C GLY A 35 8.20 -2.52 -14.99
N PRO A 36 7.79 -1.31 -14.60
CA PRO A 36 6.39 -0.99 -14.32
C PRO A 36 5.58 -0.81 -15.61
N ASP A 37 4.33 -1.27 -15.56
CA ASP A 37 3.35 -1.10 -16.66
C ASP A 37 2.04 -0.48 -16.12
N PRO A 38 1.92 0.85 -16.11
CA PRO A 38 0.71 1.54 -15.68
C PRO A 38 -0.51 1.30 -16.60
N GLN A 39 -0.29 0.83 -17.83
CA GLN A 39 -1.36 0.56 -18.78
C GLN A 39 -2.03 -0.80 -18.51
N ASN A 40 -1.31 -1.74 -17.90
CA ASN A 40 -1.82 -3.04 -17.48
C ASN A 40 -1.61 -3.23 -15.96
N PRO A 41 -2.36 -2.51 -15.11
CA PRO A 41 -2.09 -2.43 -13.68
C PRO A 41 -2.27 -3.76 -12.95
N VAL A 42 -3.18 -4.64 -13.37
CA VAL A 42 -3.40 -5.94 -12.73
C VAL A 42 -2.17 -6.82 -12.90
N ALA A 43 -1.72 -7.04 -14.15
CA ALA A 43 -0.54 -7.86 -14.42
C ALA A 43 0.73 -7.27 -13.77
N CYS A 44 0.89 -5.95 -13.84
CA CYS A 44 1.98 -5.22 -13.19
C CYS A 44 1.99 -5.43 -11.67
N CYS A 45 0.87 -5.18 -10.99
CA CYS A 45 0.77 -5.32 -9.54
C CYS A 45 0.92 -6.78 -9.10
N ARG A 46 0.35 -7.74 -9.86
CA ARG A 46 0.54 -9.16 -9.59
C ARG A 46 2.02 -9.53 -9.61
N ARG A 47 2.76 -9.11 -10.63
CA ARG A 47 4.18 -9.42 -10.83
C ARG A 47 5.08 -8.72 -9.82
N LEU A 48 4.86 -7.41 -9.57
CA LEU A 48 5.79 -6.57 -8.82
C LEU A 48 5.45 -6.42 -7.33
N LYS A 49 4.25 -6.85 -6.90
CA LYS A 49 3.78 -6.67 -5.52
C LYS A 49 3.17 -7.93 -4.92
N ILE A 50 2.12 -8.48 -5.56
CA ILE A 50 1.36 -9.59 -4.97
C ILE A 50 2.23 -10.83 -4.84
N LYS A 51 2.82 -11.31 -5.93
CA LYS A 51 3.71 -12.49 -5.90
C LYS A 51 4.88 -12.35 -4.91
N PRO A 52 5.62 -11.21 -4.87
CA PRO A 52 6.65 -11.01 -3.84
C PRO A 52 6.11 -11.02 -2.42
N LEU A 53 4.92 -10.42 -2.18
CA LEU A 53 4.30 -10.42 -0.86
C LEU A 53 3.91 -11.85 -0.42
N HIS A 54 3.22 -12.62 -1.27
CA HIS A 54 2.85 -13.99 -0.96
C HIS A 54 4.07 -14.84 -0.64
N ARG A 55 5.12 -14.75 -1.47
CA ARG A 55 6.39 -15.43 -1.20
C ARG A 55 7.00 -15.04 0.15
N ALA A 56 6.93 -13.75 0.51
CA ALA A 56 7.44 -13.28 1.80
C ALA A 56 6.62 -13.85 2.97
N ILE A 57 5.30 -13.88 2.85
CA ILE A 57 4.41 -14.45 3.86
C ILE A 57 4.78 -15.91 4.12
N GLU A 58 4.95 -16.70 3.06
CA GLU A 58 5.34 -18.12 3.15
C GLU A 58 6.75 -18.28 3.75
N GLN A 59 7.74 -17.56 3.23
CA GLN A 59 9.13 -17.70 3.65
C GLN A 59 9.39 -17.25 5.08
N LEU A 60 8.67 -16.24 5.54
CA LEU A 60 8.80 -15.69 6.89
C LEU A 60 7.82 -16.29 7.90
N GLY A 61 6.91 -17.16 7.46
CA GLY A 61 5.89 -17.75 8.32
C GLY A 61 4.95 -16.70 8.93
N VAL A 62 4.53 -15.70 8.13
CA VAL A 62 3.69 -14.61 8.62
C VAL A 62 2.29 -15.12 8.94
N ALA A 63 1.93 -15.18 10.21
CA ALA A 63 0.60 -15.56 10.66
C ALA A 63 -0.43 -14.43 10.52
N VAL A 64 -0.01 -13.18 10.74
CA VAL A 64 -0.87 -11.99 10.63
C VAL A 64 -0.18 -10.90 9.83
N LEU A 65 -0.84 -10.40 8.79
CA LEU A 65 -0.43 -9.23 8.01
C LEU A 65 -1.34 -8.05 8.37
N MET A 66 -0.78 -7.02 8.99
CA MET A 66 -1.50 -5.77 9.23
C MET A 66 -1.37 -4.81 8.06
N THR A 67 -2.46 -4.14 7.69
CA THR A 67 -2.48 -3.14 6.62
C THR A 67 -3.18 -1.86 7.07
N GLY A 68 -2.77 -0.72 6.52
CA GLY A 68 -3.38 0.59 6.78
C GLY A 68 -4.56 0.89 5.85
N ILE A 69 -5.42 -0.08 5.55
CA ILE A 69 -6.61 0.13 4.72
C ILE A 69 -7.70 0.82 5.53
N ARG A 70 -8.39 1.78 4.91
CA ARG A 70 -9.56 2.47 5.48
C ARG A 70 -10.75 2.37 4.52
N HIS A 71 -11.96 2.38 5.09
CA HIS A 71 -13.21 2.37 4.31
C HIS A 71 -13.39 3.59 3.42
N ASP A 72 -13.02 4.76 3.92
CA ASP A 72 -13.24 6.04 3.25
C ASP A 72 -12.33 6.31 2.06
N GLU A 73 -11.23 5.55 1.92
CA GLU A 73 -10.27 5.76 0.84
C GLU A 73 -10.85 5.46 -0.57
N HIS A 74 -11.71 4.46 -0.68
CA HIS A 74 -12.26 4.01 -1.97
C HIS A 74 -13.38 2.97 -1.77
N HIS A 75 -14.42 3.02 -2.60
CA HIS A 75 -15.55 2.09 -2.52
C HIS A 75 -15.16 0.60 -2.53
N SER A 76 -14.11 0.22 -3.28
CA SER A 76 -13.60 -1.17 -3.28
C SER A 76 -12.90 -1.58 -1.98
N ARG A 77 -12.75 -0.67 -1.02
CA ARG A 77 -12.18 -0.91 0.31
C ARG A 77 -13.24 -0.95 1.41
N GLN A 78 -14.50 -0.85 1.04
CA GLN A 78 -15.63 -1.08 1.93
C GLN A 78 -15.74 -2.59 2.19
N ILE A 79 -15.05 -3.06 3.23
CA ILE A 79 -15.02 -4.44 3.68
C ILE A 79 -15.70 -4.55 5.03
N ASP A 80 -16.45 -5.63 5.25
CA ASP A 80 -17.33 -5.77 6.42
C ASP A 80 -16.58 -6.12 7.71
N SER A 81 -15.38 -6.66 7.58
CA SER A 81 -14.59 -7.13 8.71
C SER A 81 -13.20 -6.54 8.72
N TRP A 82 -12.76 -6.05 9.88
CA TRP A 82 -11.38 -5.62 10.10
C TRP A 82 -10.36 -6.77 10.04
N ARG A 83 -10.84 -8.02 9.97
CA ARG A 83 -10.04 -9.25 9.94
C ARG A 83 -10.58 -10.20 8.90
N GLU A 84 -9.71 -10.69 8.01
CA GLU A 84 -10.04 -11.63 6.94
C GLU A 84 -9.07 -12.81 6.95
N GLN A 85 -9.59 -14.05 6.83
CA GLN A 85 -8.74 -15.21 6.58
C GLN A 85 -8.41 -15.30 5.09
N ARG A 86 -7.13 -15.40 4.77
CA ARG A 86 -6.60 -15.69 3.43
C ARG A 86 -6.13 -17.13 3.38
N GLN A 87 -6.28 -17.79 2.24
CA GLN A 87 -5.96 -19.22 2.10
C GLN A 87 -4.70 -19.49 1.28
N GLU A 88 -4.36 -18.63 0.32
CA GLU A 88 -3.24 -18.83 -0.58
C GLU A 88 -2.39 -17.56 -0.70
N PRO A 89 -1.37 -17.42 0.14
CA PRO A 89 -0.94 -18.24 1.29
C PRO A 89 -1.92 -18.16 2.47
N ASP A 90 -1.81 -19.09 3.43
CA ASP A 90 -2.65 -19.11 4.63
C ASP A 90 -2.11 -18.09 5.66
N TYR A 91 -2.90 -17.04 5.91
CA TYR A 91 -2.61 -16.01 6.92
C TYR A 91 -3.87 -15.20 7.25
N VAL A 92 -3.84 -14.50 8.36
CA VAL A 92 -4.87 -13.52 8.71
C VAL A 92 -4.44 -12.14 8.21
N GLN A 93 -5.30 -11.49 7.44
CA GLN A 93 -5.12 -10.09 7.10
C GLN A 93 -5.96 -9.22 8.04
N ALA A 94 -5.31 -8.27 8.72
CA ALA A 94 -5.95 -7.38 9.68
C ALA A 94 -5.84 -5.91 9.23
N HIS A 95 -6.90 -5.13 9.48
CA HIS A 95 -7.03 -3.74 9.08
C HIS A 95 -7.34 -2.88 10.34
N PRO A 96 -6.34 -2.60 11.19
CA PRO A 96 -6.57 -1.93 12.49
C PRO A 96 -7.24 -0.56 12.39
N VAL A 97 -7.00 0.16 11.29
CA VAL A 97 -7.51 1.52 11.04
C VAL A 97 -8.68 1.54 10.05
N LEU A 98 -9.36 0.40 9.83
CA LEU A 98 -10.41 0.26 8.81
C LEU A 98 -11.50 1.31 8.91
N HIS A 99 -11.94 1.64 10.13
CA HIS A 99 -13.03 2.58 10.41
C HIS A 99 -12.56 4.02 10.64
N TRP A 100 -11.27 4.29 10.51
CA TRP A 100 -10.74 5.64 10.60
C TRP A 100 -10.99 6.40 9.29
N SER A 101 -11.29 7.68 9.41
CA SER A 101 -11.31 8.60 8.29
C SER A 101 -9.92 9.17 7.99
N GLU A 102 -9.76 9.83 6.83
CA GLU A 102 -8.54 10.60 6.54
C GLU A 102 -8.28 11.65 7.62
N MET A 103 -9.34 12.29 8.12
CA MET A 103 -9.24 13.28 9.21
C MET A 103 -8.75 12.67 10.52
N ASP A 104 -9.21 11.45 10.87
CA ASP A 104 -8.73 10.75 12.07
C ASP A 104 -7.24 10.48 12.00
N ILE A 105 -6.75 10.02 10.83
CA ILE A 105 -5.31 9.79 10.60
C ILE A 105 -4.52 11.09 10.80
N TRP A 106 -4.92 12.18 10.17
CA TRP A 106 -4.20 13.45 10.30
C TRP A 106 -4.29 14.03 11.72
N SER A 107 -5.45 13.94 12.38
CA SER A 107 -5.60 14.35 13.77
C SER A 107 -4.69 13.57 14.69
N TYR A 108 -4.61 12.26 14.51
CA TYR A 108 -3.72 11.41 15.30
C TYR A 108 -2.24 11.75 15.06
N HIS A 109 -1.82 11.93 13.80
CA HIS A 109 -0.45 12.35 13.49
C HIS A 109 -0.07 13.66 14.17
N LEU A 110 -0.98 14.66 14.15
CA LEU A 110 -0.73 15.96 14.77
C LEU A 110 -0.70 15.87 16.30
N GLN A 111 -1.61 15.11 16.91
CA GLN A 111 -1.70 14.96 18.37
C GLN A 111 -0.48 14.23 18.94
N GLU A 112 -0.03 13.19 18.26
CA GLU A 112 1.09 12.36 18.70
C GLU A 112 2.45 12.86 18.17
N GLY A 113 2.47 13.93 17.37
CA GLY A 113 3.70 14.46 16.78
C GLY A 113 4.41 13.48 15.83
N LEU A 114 3.65 12.61 15.15
CA LEU A 114 4.22 11.58 14.30
C LEU A 114 4.73 12.18 12.98
N ALA A 115 5.90 11.71 12.55
CA ALA A 115 6.46 12.09 11.26
C ALA A 115 5.60 11.56 10.09
N TYR A 116 5.60 12.29 8.99
CA TYR A 116 4.99 11.88 7.72
C TYR A 116 5.89 12.21 6.53
N CYS A 117 5.67 11.54 5.40
CA CYS A 117 6.47 11.77 4.21
C CYS A 117 6.22 13.17 3.64
N HIS A 118 7.28 13.96 3.43
CA HIS A 118 7.18 15.36 2.95
C HIS A 118 6.52 15.50 1.56
N LEU A 119 6.34 14.41 0.81
CA LEU A 119 5.57 14.45 -0.44
C LEU A 119 4.12 14.93 -0.24
N TYR A 120 3.56 14.75 0.96
CA TYR A 120 2.23 15.31 1.30
C TYR A 120 2.24 16.83 1.25
N GLU A 121 3.32 17.48 1.70
CA GLU A 121 3.50 18.95 1.61
C GLU A 121 3.64 19.43 0.15
N GLN A 122 4.04 18.54 -0.75
CA GLN A 122 4.16 18.82 -2.18
C GLN A 122 2.85 18.58 -2.96
N GLY A 123 1.74 18.35 -2.27
CA GLY A 123 0.42 18.16 -2.87
C GLY A 123 0.09 16.73 -3.32
N TYR A 124 0.85 15.74 -2.87
CA TYR A 124 0.47 14.34 -3.03
C TYR A 124 -0.45 13.93 -1.87
N ARG A 125 -1.70 13.62 -2.12
CA ARG A 125 -2.64 13.15 -1.08
C ARG A 125 -2.62 11.62 -0.88
N SER A 126 -2.19 10.87 -1.88
CA SER A 126 -2.11 9.41 -1.82
C SER A 126 -0.87 8.91 -2.53
N LEU A 127 -0.02 8.16 -1.84
CA LEU A 127 1.26 7.70 -2.36
C LEU A 127 1.25 6.23 -2.78
N GLY A 128 1.78 5.94 -3.95
CA GLY A 128 1.88 4.59 -4.49
C GLY A 128 3.19 4.33 -5.24
N CYS A 129 3.10 3.63 -6.37
CA CYS A 129 4.22 3.56 -7.30
C CYS A 129 4.36 4.90 -8.04
N ARG A 130 5.58 5.38 -8.22
CA ARG A 130 5.86 6.64 -8.93
C ARG A 130 5.16 6.74 -10.28
N PRO A 131 5.19 5.72 -11.17
CA PRO A 131 4.51 5.79 -12.48
C PRO A 131 2.97 5.75 -12.40
N CYS A 132 2.40 5.46 -11.22
CA CYS A 132 0.95 5.37 -10.99
C CYS A 132 0.45 6.45 -10.03
N THR A 133 1.22 7.51 -9.81
CA THR A 133 0.90 8.52 -8.82
C THR A 133 1.29 9.90 -9.33
N THR A 134 0.34 10.80 -9.34
CA THR A 134 0.48 12.22 -9.61
C THR A 134 -0.05 13.02 -8.42
N ARG A 135 0.10 14.32 -8.44
CA ARG A 135 -0.59 15.21 -7.50
C ARG A 135 -2.10 15.09 -7.74
N GLY A 136 -2.86 15.00 -6.67
CA GLY A 136 -4.33 14.89 -6.74
C GLY A 136 -5.01 16.25 -6.70
N SER A 137 -6.35 16.23 -6.86
CA SER A 137 -7.23 17.36 -6.55
C SER A 137 -7.58 17.37 -5.05
N GLU A 138 -8.06 18.51 -4.56
CA GLU A 138 -8.50 18.62 -3.15
C GLU A 138 -9.77 17.80 -2.84
N ALA A 139 -10.57 17.49 -3.86
CA ALA A 139 -11.88 16.87 -3.67
C ALA A 139 -11.82 15.37 -3.33
N ASP A 140 -10.79 14.65 -3.76
CA ASP A 140 -10.67 13.20 -3.57
C ASP A 140 -9.23 12.81 -3.24
N GLU A 141 -9.03 12.14 -2.11
CA GLU A 141 -7.72 11.66 -1.64
C GLU A 141 -6.98 10.85 -2.71
N ARG A 142 -7.69 10.06 -3.50
CA ARG A 142 -7.10 9.16 -4.49
C ARG A 142 -7.15 9.67 -5.93
N SER A 143 -7.56 10.92 -6.16
CA SER A 143 -7.63 11.52 -7.51
C SER A 143 -6.29 11.50 -8.26
N GLY A 144 -5.17 11.58 -7.55
CA GLY A 144 -3.82 11.45 -8.11
C GLY A 144 -3.37 10.01 -8.42
N ARG A 145 -4.23 9.00 -8.24
CA ARG A 145 -3.89 7.59 -8.52
C ARG A 145 -4.23 7.22 -9.97
N ASN A 146 -3.56 6.20 -10.49
CA ASN A 146 -3.84 5.66 -11.81
C ASN A 146 -5.28 5.14 -11.91
N GLN A 147 -6.15 5.82 -12.65
CA GLN A 147 -7.57 5.52 -12.76
C GLN A 147 -7.86 4.11 -13.30
N LYS A 148 -7.05 3.61 -14.26
CA LYS A 148 -7.18 2.23 -14.75
C LYS A 148 -6.98 1.22 -13.61
N LYS A 149 -6.07 1.52 -12.70
CA LYS A 149 -5.83 0.69 -11.52
C LYS A 149 -6.97 0.82 -10.50
N GLU A 150 -7.42 2.02 -10.20
CA GLU A 150 -8.51 2.25 -9.25
C GLU A 150 -9.78 1.51 -9.71
N ASN A 151 -10.13 1.55 -10.99
CA ASN A 151 -11.27 0.82 -11.56
C ASN A 151 -11.13 -0.72 -11.46
N GLN A 152 -9.93 -1.24 -11.22
CA GLN A 152 -9.64 -2.67 -11.13
C GLN A 152 -9.22 -3.11 -9.70
N LEU A 153 -9.46 -2.27 -8.70
CA LEU A 153 -9.09 -2.61 -7.30
C LEU A 153 -9.81 -3.86 -6.80
N HIS A 154 -11.06 -4.12 -7.23
CA HIS A 154 -11.79 -5.34 -6.88
C HIS A 154 -11.08 -6.60 -7.38
N VAL A 155 -10.57 -6.59 -8.61
CA VAL A 155 -9.76 -7.70 -9.16
C VAL A 155 -8.45 -7.84 -8.38
N LEU A 156 -7.78 -6.73 -8.09
CA LEU A 156 -6.54 -6.75 -7.32
C LEU A 156 -6.74 -7.28 -5.90
N ARG A 157 -7.88 -6.97 -5.26
CA ARG A 157 -8.24 -7.51 -3.94
C ARG A 157 -8.39 -9.03 -3.98
N SER A 158 -9.10 -9.58 -4.97
CA SER A 158 -9.25 -11.04 -5.10
C SER A 158 -7.92 -11.77 -5.31
N LEU A 159 -6.90 -11.07 -5.80
CA LEU A 159 -5.53 -11.57 -5.98
C LEU A 159 -4.62 -11.36 -4.74
N GLY A 160 -5.15 -10.83 -3.63
CA GLY A 160 -4.38 -10.57 -2.42
C GLY A 160 -3.54 -9.27 -2.43
N TYR A 161 -3.97 -8.24 -3.19
CA TYR A 161 -3.29 -6.95 -3.18
C TYR A 161 -3.49 -6.19 -1.87
N PHE A 162 -4.62 -6.37 -1.21
CA PHE A 162 -5.03 -5.85 0.10
C PHE A 162 -6.19 -6.65 0.64
#